data_b0df2fc0961e6712913b6235266f782e
#
_entry.id   b0df2fc0961e6712913b6235266f782e
#
_cell.length_a   1.000
_cell.length_b   1.000
_cell.length_c   1.000
_cell.angle_alpha   90.00
_cell.angle_beta   90.00
_cell.angle_gamma   90.00
#
_symmetry.space_group_name_H-M   'P 1'
#
loop_
_entity.id
_entity.type
_entity.pdbx_description
1 polymer ?
#
loop_
_entity_poly.entity_id
_entity_poly.type
_entity_poly.pdbx_seq_one_letter_code
_entity_poly.pdbx_strand_id
1 'polypeptide(L)'
;SMGGHCVTHTCGHDERFFRHLVLVDPVIMDPQLYQSSSRHQYADVSEHPIARRRSHFADAQAMYDRYAERSPYALWNPRVFRDYCDFGVVPREDGEGMELACPPEVEASIYMGNFDSDLYDLIPDIDTPVVVLRAEPRDPESQTMDFTASPTWPQLASQFRHAQDVYLPELTHFIPMQDPQLVADFIIAGASVQPVQSGTE
;
A
#
# COMPACT_ATOMS: atom_id res chain seq x y z
N SER A 1 1.68 1.02 -1.02
CA SER A 1 1.73 0.04 0.06
C SER A 1 3.13 -0.57 0.18
N MET A 2 3.25 -1.89 0.44
CA MET A 2 4.52 -2.60 0.65
C MET A 2 5.55 -2.38 -0.47
N GLY A 3 5.13 -2.32 -1.73
CA GLY A 3 6.04 -2.00 -2.84
C GLY A 3 6.78 -0.67 -2.66
N GLY A 4 6.11 0.35 -2.09
CA GLY A 4 6.76 1.62 -1.76
C GLY A 4 7.86 1.48 -0.72
N HIS A 5 7.64 0.67 0.31
CA HIS A 5 8.66 0.31 1.30
C HIS A 5 9.87 -0.37 0.63
N CYS A 6 9.62 -1.40 -0.19
CA CYS A 6 10.68 -2.16 -0.86
C CYS A 6 11.51 -1.30 -1.82
N VAL A 7 10.88 -0.45 -2.65
CA VAL A 7 11.65 0.40 -3.58
C VAL A 7 12.43 1.48 -2.86
N THR A 8 11.92 2.03 -1.75
CA THR A 8 12.65 2.97 -0.91
C THR A 8 13.89 2.32 -0.31
N HIS A 9 13.74 1.12 0.25
CA HIS A 9 14.87 0.36 0.80
C HIS A 9 15.92 0.05 -0.27
N THR A 10 15.48 -0.42 -1.45
CA THR A 10 16.40 -0.69 -2.57
C THR A 10 17.12 0.57 -3.03
N CYS A 11 16.39 1.70 -3.12
CA CYS A 11 16.97 2.99 -3.52
C CYS A 11 18.03 3.47 -2.52
N GLY A 12 17.77 3.31 -1.20
CA GLY A 12 18.75 3.66 -0.17
C GLY A 12 20.06 2.87 -0.23
N HIS A 13 20.04 1.67 -0.81
CA HIS A 13 21.25 0.88 -1.04
C HIS A 13 21.90 1.13 -2.41
N ASP A 14 21.12 1.43 -3.44
CA ASP A 14 21.65 1.71 -4.78
C ASP A 14 20.70 2.60 -5.60
N GLU A 15 20.95 3.89 -5.61
CA GLU A 15 20.15 4.87 -6.33
C GLU A 15 20.29 4.80 -7.87
N ARG A 16 21.30 4.10 -8.38
CA ARG A 16 21.58 4.06 -9.84
C ARG A 16 20.46 3.42 -10.65
N PHE A 17 19.56 2.67 -10.00
CA PHE A 17 18.39 2.06 -10.64
C PHE A 17 17.20 3.01 -10.80
N PHE A 18 17.24 4.20 -10.16
CA PHE A 18 16.08 5.07 -10.05
C PHE A 18 16.39 6.46 -10.60
N ARG A 19 15.47 7.01 -11.40
CA ARG A 19 15.48 8.42 -11.79
C ARG A 19 14.67 9.29 -10.84
N HIS A 20 13.61 8.73 -10.31
CA HIS A 20 12.71 9.28 -9.31
C HIS A 20 11.89 8.15 -8.69
N LEU A 21 11.31 8.40 -7.53
CA LEU A 21 10.37 7.50 -6.87
C LEU A 21 8.99 8.15 -6.80
N VAL A 22 7.95 7.38 -7.13
CA VAL A 22 6.56 7.73 -6.83
C VAL A 22 6.05 6.71 -5.83
N LEU A 23 5.97 7.12 -4.58
CA LEU A 23 5.57 6.28 -3.45
C LEU A 23 4.07 6.45 -3.22
N VAL A 24 3.28 5.47 -3.64
CA VAL A 24 1.83 5.52 -3.53
C VAL A 24 1.39 4.88 -2.23
N ASP A 25 1.07 5.70 -1.29
CA ASP A 25 0.63 5.38 0.07
C ASP A 25 1.46 4.24 0.69
N PRO A 26 2.80 4.46 0.79
CA PRO A 26 3.72 3.41 1.21
C PRO A 26 3.48 3.01 2.66
N VAL A 27 3.67 1.72 2.99
CA VAL A 27 3.69 1.26 4.38
C VAL A 27 5.04 1.64 5.00
N ILE A 28 5.20 2.94 5.24
CA ILE A 28 6.32 3.56 5.96
C ILE A 28 5.67 4.42 7.05
N MET A 29 5.52 3.82 8.22
CA MET A 29 4.78 4.36 9.35
C MET A 29 5.65 5.29 10.20
N ASP A 30 5.05 5.96 11.18
CA ASP A 30 5.78 6.75 12.17
C ASP A 30 6.93 5.93 12.78
N PRO A 31 8.17 6.48 12.83
CA PRO A 31 9.32 5.78 13.43
C PRO A 31 9.07 5.29 14.85
N GLN A 32 8.22 5.96 15.63
CA GLN A 32 7.89 5.54 16.98
C GLN A 32 7.12 4.21 17.00
N LEU A 33 6.34 3.91 15.97
CA LEU A 33 5.63 2.64 15.85
C LEU A 33 6.60 1.46 15.64
N TYR A 34 7.71 1.69 14.96
CA TYR A 34 8.76 0.66 14.78
C TYR A 34 9.53 0.35 16.08
N GLN A 35 9.50 1.26 17.05
CA GLN A 35 10.17 1.09 18.35
C GLN A 35 9.22 0.48 19.40
N SER A 36 7.93 0.43 19.14
CA SER A 36 6.94 -0.04 20.12
C SER A 36 6.94 -1.56 20.24
N SER A 37 6.68 -2.07 21.44
CA SER A 37 6.56 -3.51 21.74
C SER A 37 5.33 -4.18 21.09
N SER A 38 4.42 -3.42 20.48
CA SER A 38 3.26 -3.93 19.75
C SER A 38 3.63 -4.57 18.40
N ARG A 39 4.92 -4.61 18.04
CA ARG A 39 5.47 -5.26 16.84
C ARG A 39 5.00 -6.71 16.66
N HIS A 40 4.80 -7.43 17.75
CA HIS A 40 4.46 -8.85 17.74
C HIS A 40 3.08 -9.09 18.36
N GLN A 41 2.06 -8.43 17.79
CA GLN A 41 0.67 -8.63 18.22
C GLN A 41 0.21 -10.09 18.03
N TYR A 42 0.82 -10.81 17.09
CA TYR A 42 0.52 -12.21 16.78
C TYR A 42 1.79 -13.05 16.95
N ALA A 43 1.67 -14.17 17.65
CA ALA A 43 2.80 -15.09 17.87
C ALA A 43 3.08 -15.95 16.61
N ASP A 44 2.04 -16.22 15.82
CA ASP A 44 2.11 -17.05 14.61
C ASP A 44 1.30 -16.42 13.47
N VAL A 45 1.74 -16.65 12.23
CA VAL A 45 1.09 -16.14 11.01
C VAL A 45 -0.38 -16.54 10.93
N SER A 46 -0.74 -17.74 11.36
CA SER A 46 -2.11 -18.25 11.34
C SER A 46 -3.08 -17.50 12.28
N GLU A 47 -2.54 -16.76 13.26
CA GLU A 47 -3.33 -15.91 14.15
C GLU A 47 -3.70 -14.58 13.52
N HIS A 48 -2.96 -14.15 12.49
CA HIS A 48 -3.21 -12.89 11.81
C HIS A 48 -4.57 -12.92 11.08
N PRO A 49 -5.41 -11.88 11.20
CA PRO A 49 -6.75 -11.86 10.58
C PRO A 49 -6.73 -12.12 9.06
N ILE A 50 -5.70 -11.63 8.37
CA ILE A 50 -5.53 -11.82 6.92
C ILE A 50 -5.33 -13.29 6.57
N ALA A 51 -4.63 -14.08 7.39
CA ALA A 51 -4.43 -15.52 7.15
C ALA A 51 -5.74 -16.30 7.13
N ARG A 52 -6.81 -15.75 7.73
CA ARG A 52 -8.13 -16.37 7.82
C ARG A 52 -9.13 -15.84 6.79
N ARG A 53 -8.68 -14.97 5.86
CA ARG A 53 -9.57 -14.48 4.80
C ARG A 53 -9.99 -15.60 3.87
N ARG A 54 -11.18 -15.43 3.27
CA ARG A 54 -11.64 -16.41 2.27
C ARG A 54 -10.71 -16.42 1.07
N SER A 55 -10.23 -17.60 0.72
CA SER A 55 -9.29 -17.81 -0.39
C SER A 55 -9.86 -18.63 -1.55
N HIS A 56 -11.01 -19.32 -1.38
CA HIS A 56 -11.58 -20.20 -2.38
C HIS A 56 -12.91 -19.68 -2.93
N PHE A 57 -13.05 -19.77 -4.26
CA PHE A 57 -14.22 -19.30 -5.02
C PHE A 57 -14.56 -20.33 -6.11
N ALA A 58 -15.83 -20.38 -6.53
CA ALA A 58 -16.23 -21.23 -7.65
C ALA A 58 -15.52 -20.79 -8.94
N ASP A 59 -15.47 -19.47 -9.17
CA ASP A 59 -14.82 -18.80 -10.29
C ASP A 59 -14.57 -17.31 -9.95
N ALA A 60 -14.00 -16.57 -10.89
CA ALA A 60 -13.76 -15.13 -10.77
C ALA A 60 -15.06 -14.32 -10.62
N GLN A 61 -16.17 -14.77 -11.25
CA GLN A 61 -17.46 -14.09 -11.12
C GLN A 61 -18.02 -14.24 -9.70
N ALA A 62 -17.90 -15.39 -9.09
CA ALA A 62 -18.32 -15.60 -7.70
C ALA A 62 -17.53 -14.74 -6.71
N MET A 63 -16.25 -14.48 -7.00
CA MET A 63 -15.45 -13.51 -6.23
C MET A 63 -15.97 -12.08 -6.42
N TYR A 64 -16.24 -11.69 -7.67
CA TYR A 64 -16.76 -10.36 -8.00
C TYR A 64 -18.10 -10.11 -7.30
N ASP A 65 -19.09 -11.00 -7.46
CA ASP A 65 -20.43 -10.87 -6.88
C ASP A 65 -20.40 -10.78 -5.35
N ARG A 66 -19.42 -11.46 -4.74
CA ARG A 66 -19.27 -11.44 -3.28
C ARG A 66 -18.77 -10.11 -2.76
N TYR A 67 -17.90 -9.42 -3.48
CA TYR A 67 -17.15 -8.27 -2.95
C TYR A 67 -17.49 -6.93 -3.59
N ALA A 68 -18.18 -6.87 -4.72
CA ALA A 68 -18.46 -5.65 -5.46
C ALA A 68 -19.08 -4.52 -4.63
N GLU A 69 -19.96 -4.87 -3.66
CA GLU A 69 -20.65 -3.91 -2.80
C GLU A 69 -20.01 -3.79 -1.40
N ARG A 70 -18.83 -4.37 -1.18
CA ARG A 70 -18.17 -4.38 0.12
C ARG A 70 -16.94 -3.48 0.14
N SER A 71 -16.77 -2.70 1.21
CA SER A 71 -15.51 -2.00 1.46
C SER A 71 -14.35 -3.02 1.60
N PRO A 72 -13.17 -2.71 1.05
CA PRO A 72 -12.80 -1.50 0.28
C PRO A 72 -13.18 -1.58 -1.21
N TYR A 73 -13.57 -2.74 -1.74
CA TYR A 73 -13.75 -3.01 -3.18
C TYR A 73 -14.82 -2.15 -3.84
N ALA A 74 -15.88 -1.79 -3.10
CA ALA A 74 -16.94 -0.90 -3.59
C ALA A 74 -16.45 0.52 -3.93
N LEU A 75 -15.26 0.90 -3.44
CA LEU A 75 -14.64 2.20 -3.71
C LEU A 75 -13.69 2.16 -4.92
N TRP A 76 -13.36 0.97 -5.40
CA TRP A 76 -12.39 0.82 -6.49
C TRP A 76 -13.01 1.16 -7.83
N ASN A 77 -12.17 1.58 -8.79
CA ASN A 77 -12.58 1.65 -10.18
C ASN A 77 -13.11 0.26 -10.61
N PRO A 78 -14.34 0.19 -11.19
CA PRO A 78 -14.96 -1.10 -11.51
C PRO A 78 -14.13 -1.99 -12.45
N ARG A 79 -13.35 -1.40 -13.37
CA ARG A 79 -12.45 -2.14 -14.27
C ARG A 79 -11.29 -2.75 -13.49
N VAL A 80 -10.68 -1.97 -12.59
CA VAL A 80 -9.57 -2.46 -11.73
C VAL A 80 -10.06 -3.59 -10.81
N PHE A 81 -11.27 -3.44 -10.25
CA PHE A 81 -11.84 -4.52 -9.43
C PHE A 81 -12.16 -5.77 -10.28
N ARG A 82 -12.63 -5.59 -11.51
CA ARG A 82 -12.84 -6.71 -12.42
C ARG A 82 -11.53 -7.44 -12.73
N ASP A 83 -10.47 -6.69 -13.09
CA ASP A 83 -9.15 -7.25 -13.35
C ASP A 83 -8.59 -7.98 -12.12
N TYR A 84 -8.79 -7.43 -10.92
CA TYR A 84 -8.40 -8.10 -9.67
C TYR A 84 -9.11 -9.45 -9.49
N CYS A 85 -10.40 -9.54 -9.81
CA CYS A 85 -11.13 -10.79 -9.72
C CYS A 85 -10.71 -11.79 -10.80
N ASP A 86 -10.42 -11.32 -12.02
CA ASP A 86 -10.08 -12.19 -13.15
C ASP A 86 -8.65 -12.73 -13.06
N PHE A 87 -7.70 -11.93 -12.55
CA PHE A 87 -6.27 -12.26 -12.52
C PHE A 87 -5.70 -12.48 -11.12
N GLY A 88 -6.45 -12.14 -10.08
CA GLY A 88 -6.04 -12.35 -8.68
C GLY A 88 -6.34 -13.75 -8.14
N VAL A 89 -6.90 -14.64 -8.97
CA VAL A 89 -7.16 -16.03 -8.65
C VAL A 89 -6.54 -16.98 -9.66
N VAL A 90 -6.21 -18.18 -9.23
CA VAL A 90 -5.66 -19.27 -10.06
C VAL A 90 -6.50 -20.53 -9.91
N PRO A 91 -6.53 -21.44 -10.92
CA PRO A 91 -7.18 -22.74 -10.76
C PRO A 91 -6.55 -23.52 -9.62
N ARG A 92 -7.39 -24.16 -8.82
CA ARG A 92 -6.95 -25.07 -7.75
C ARG A 92 -6.37 -26.36 -8.31
N GLU A 93 -5.40 -26.92 -7.61
CA GLU A 93 -4.77 -28.20 -8.00
C GLU A 93 -5.75 -29.39 -8.05
N ASP A 94 -6.80 -29.37 -7.19
CA ASP A 94 -7.85 -30.39 -7.19
C ASP A 94 -8.87 -30.25 -8.33
N GLY A 95 -8.76 -29.17 -9.13
CA GLY A 95 -9.64 -28.87 -10.24
C GLY A 95 -11.03 -28.33 -9.84
N GLU A 96 -11.27 -28.06 -8.56
CA GLU A 96 -12.54 -27.59 -8.05
C GLU A 96 -12.53 -26.09 -7.74
N GLY A 97 -12.73 -25.25 -8.76
CA GLY A 97 -12.82 -23.79 -8.62
C GLY A 97 -11.47 -23.10 -8.65
N MET A 98 -11.44 -21.94 -8.01
CA MET A 98 -10.31 -21.01 -8.00
C MET A 98 -9.85 -20.70 -6.58
N GLU A 99 -8.58 -20.37 -6.42
CA GLU A 99 -8.02 -19.86 -5.16
C GLU A 99 -7.24 -18.56 -5.39
N LEU A 100 -7.05 -17.78 -4.34
CA LEU A 100 -6.24 -16.55 -4.43
C LEU A 100 -4.83 -16.89 -4.90
N ALA A 101 -4.34 -16.16 -5.91
CA ALA A 101 -2.97 -16.30 -6.42
C ALA A 101 -1.91 -15.99 -5.34
N CYS A 102 -2.22 -15.11 -4.39
CA CYS A 102 -1.43 -14.91 -3.17
C CYS A 102 -2.12 -15.63 -2.01
N PRO A 103 -1.57 -16.73 -1.48
CA PRO A 103 -2.12 -17.40 -0.31
C PRO A 103 -2.23 -16.45 0.90
N PRO A 104 -3.34 -16.49 1.65
CA PRO A 104 -3.55 -15.59 2.80
C PRO A 104 -2.45 -15.61 3.84
N GLU A 105 -1.82 -16.76 4.06
CA GLU A 105 -0.70 -16.92 5.00
C GLU A 105 0.55 -16.19 4.51
N VAL A 106 0.80 -16.18 3.20
CA VAL A 106 1.92 -15.42 2.59
C VAL A 106 1.66 -13.93 2.75
N GLU A 107 0.44 -13.47 2.45
CA GLU A 107 0.06 -12.07 2.65
C GLU A 107 0.20 -11.66 4.13
N ALA A 108 -0.28 -12.48 5.06
CA ALA A 108 -0.15 -12.24 6.49
C ALA A 108 1.31 -12.17 6.95
N SER A 109 2.18 -13.03 6.42
CA SER A 109 3.61 -13.02 6.75
C SER A 109 4.29 -11.72 6.33
N ILE A 110 3.86 -11.12 5.21
CA ILE A 110 4.35 -9.81 4.75
C ILE A 110 3.95 -8.70 5.73
N TYR A 111 2.70 -8.71 6.22
CA TYR A 111 2.27 -7.76 7.24
C TYR A 111 3.08 -7.88 8.53
N MET A 112 3.39 -9.10 8.97
CA MET A 112 4.15 -9.34 10.19
C MET A 112 5.63 -8.99 10.05
N GLY A 113 6.23 -9.17 8.87
CA GLY A 113 7.63 -8.86 8.59
C GLY A 113 7.96 -7.38 8.35
N ASN A 114 6.97 -6.51 8.35
CA ASN A 114 7.13 -5.11 7.93
C ASN A 114 7.85 -4.20 8.95
N PHE A 115 8.22 -4.71 10.12
CA PHE A 115 8.79 -3.93 11.22
C PHE A 115 10.31 -4.05 11.38
N ASP A 116 10.94 -4.97 10.69
CA ASP A 116 12.37 -5.27 10.83
C ASP A 116 13.18 -4.66 9.67
N SER A 117 13.14 -3.32 9.54
CA SER A 117 13.89 -2.64 8.49
C SER A 117 14.62 -1.42 9.05
N ASP A 118 15.81 -1.17 8.50
CA ASP A 118 16.66 -0.02 8.73
C ASP A 118 16.30 1.19 7.84
N LEU A 119 15.07 1.22 7.33
CA LEU A 119 14.63 2.16 6.32
C LEU A 119 14.86 3.61 6.69
N TYR A 120 14.61 3.98 7.96
CA TYR A 120 14.82 5.35 8.44
C TYR A 120 16.29 5.75 8.57
N ASP A 121 17.20 4.79 8.62
CA ASP A 121 18.64 5.05 8.54
C ASP A 121 19.09 5.36 7.11
N LEU A 122 18.36 4.84 6.10
CA LEU A 122 18.65 5.01 4.67
C LEU A 122 18.03 6.26 4.07
N ILE A 123 16.78 6.58 4.43
CA ILE A 123 15.99 7.67 3.83
C ILE A 123 16.73 9.02 3.78
N PRO A 124 17.44 9.48 4.83
CA PRO A 124 18.11 10.78 4.83
C PRO A 124 19.25 10.89 3.79
N ASP A 125 19.75 9.76 3.32
CA ASP A 125 20.87 9.71 2.36
C ASP A 125 20.43 9.54 0.91
N ILE A 126 19.12 9.36 0.65
CA ILE A 126 18.55 9.26 -0.70
C ILE A 126 18.54 10.66 -1.36
N ASP A 127 19.31 10.80 -2.45
CA ASP A 127 19.32 12.01 -3.30
C ASP A 127 18.32 11.91 -4.47
N THR A 128 17.84 10.70 -4.80
CA THR A 128 16.81 10.47 -5.82
C THR A 128 15.54 11.26 -5.49
N PRO A 129 14.97 12.05 -6.43
CA PRO A 129 13.73 12.79 -6.21
C PRO A 129 12.55 11.87 -5.89
N VAL A 130 11.74 12.25 -4.91
CA VAL A 130 10.62 11.44 -4.40
C VAL A 130 9.31 12.22 -4.44
N VAL A 131 8.24 11.58 -4.86
CA VAL A 131 6.86 12.05 -4.65
C VAL A 131 6.15 11.05 -3.75
N VAL A 132 5.60 11.51 -2.64
CA VAL A 132 4.80 10.71 -1.72
C VAL A 132 3.32 11.08 -1.93
N LEU A 133 2.54 10.16 -2.50
CA LEU A 133 1.09 10.27 -2.56
C LEU A 133 0.53 9.58 -1.33
N ARG A 134 -0.27 10.27 -0.52
CA ARG A 134 -0.86 9.68 0.68
C ARG A 134 -2.33 10.03 0.83
N ALA A 135 -3.10 9.05 1.29
CA ALA A 135 -4.50 9.21 1.65
C ALA A 135 -4.67 9.73 3.08
N GLU A 136 -5.92 9.81 3.54
CA GLU A 136 -6.26 10.19 4.91
C GLU A 136 -5.64 9.19 5.91
N PRO A 137 -4.88 9.66 6.90
CA PRO A 137 -4.28 8.79 7.90
C PRO A 137 -5.36 8.18 8.80
N ARG A 138 -4.99 7.06 9.44
CA ARG A 138 -5.85 6.44 10.44
C ARG A 138 -6.10 7.41 11.60
N ASP A 139 -7.34 7.47 12.05
CA ASP A 139 -7.69 8.12 13.31
C ASP A 139 -6.94 7.45 14.48
N PRO A 140 -6.07 8.18 15.20
CA PRO A 140 -5.30 7.63 16.31
C PRO A 140 -6.19 7.11 17.46
N GLU A 141 -7.41 7.61 17.59
CA GLU A 141 -8.36 7.19 18.63
C GLU A 141 -9.16 5.94 18.23
N SER A 142 -9.08 5.54 16.94
CA SER A 142 -9.81 4.37 16.46
C SER A 142 -9.19 3.08 16.99
N GLN A 143 -9.99 2.27 17.68
CA GLN A 143 -9.61 0.93 18.15
C GLN A 143 -9.81 -0.16 17.11
N THR A 144 -10.46 0.15 15.97
CA THR A 144 -10.71 -0.81 14.91
C THR A 144 -9.62 -0.73 13.83
N MET A 145 -9.17 -1.89 13.35
CA MET A 145 -8.28 -1.95 12.19
C MET A 145 -9.06 -1.54 10.95
N ASP A 146 -8.68 -0.40 10.38
CA ASP A 146 -9.22 0.08 9.11
C ASP A 146 -8.14 -0.01 8.03
N PHE A 147 -8.28 -0.96 7.12
CA PHE A 147 -7.37 -1.14 5.99
C PHE A 147 -7.56 -0.11 4.88
N THR A 148 -8.58 0.75 4.97
CA THR A 148 -8.78 1.84 4.01
C THR A 148 -8.02 3.11 4.39
N ALA A 149 -7.67 3.27 5.66
CA ALA A 149 -6.87 4.38 6.13
C ALA A 149 -5.39 4.25 5.73
N SER A 150 -4.76 5.38 5.47
CA SER A 150 -3.34 5.44 5.09
C SER A 150 -2.43 4.97 6.23
N PRO A 151 -1.50 4.05 5.98
CA PRO A 151 -0.43 3.70 6.91
C PRO A 151 0.76 4.64 6.79
N THR A 152 0.78 5.53 5.79
CA THR A 152 1.91 6.41 5.53
C THR A 152 2.03 7.48 6.59
N TRP A 153 3.20 7.61 7.17
CA TRP A 153 3.48 8.70 8.13
C TRP A 153 3.31 10.08 7.47
N PRO A 154 2.50 11.00 8.03
CA PRO A 154 2.26 12.31 7.42
C PRO A 154 3.51 13.17 7.23
N GLN A 155 4.57 12.93 8.02
CA GLN A 155 5.84 13.63 7.90
C GLN A 155 6.89 12.86 7.06
N LEU A 156 6.51 11.76 6.40
CA LEU A 156 7.44 10.92 5.64
C LEU A 156 8.23 11.72 4.59
N ALA A 157 7.55 12.54 3.80
CA ALA A 157 8.21 13.32 2.75
C ALA A 157 9.32 14.22 3.28
N SER A 158 9.16 14.76 4.50
CA SER A 158 10.17 15.63 5.13
C SER A 158 11.44 14.89 5.57
N GLN A 159 11.46 13.57 5.54
CA GLN A 159 12.62 12.77 5.87
C GLN A 159 13.59 12.62 4.69
N PHE A 160 13.12 12.80 3.47
CA PHE A 160 13.94 12.75 2.26
C PHE A 160 14.55 14.14 1.96
N ARG A 161 15.69 14.15 1.29
CA ARG A 161 16.34 15.39 0.85
C ARG A 161 15.55 16.14 -0.22
N HIS A 162 14.95 15.40 -1.15
CA HIS A 162 14.25 15.93 -2.32
C HIS A 162 12.90 15.26 -2.48
N ALA A 163 11.92 15.64 -1.65
CA ALA A 163 10.60 15.04 -1.73
C ALA A 163 9.47 16.07 -1.79
N GLN A 164 8.36 15.62 -2.40
CA GLN A 164 7.08 16.30 -2.42
C GLN A 164 6.05 15.44 -1.71
N ASP A 165 5.25 16.04 -0.82
CA ASP A 165 4.06 15.42 -0.22
C ASP A 165 2.83 15.83 -1.01
N VAL A 166 2.03 14.84 -1.42
CA VAL A 166 0.75 15.03 -2.11
C VAL A 166 -0.33 14.34 -1.29
N TYR A 167 -1.09 15.13 -0.55
CA TYR A 167 -2.18 14.66 0.28
C TYR A 167 -3.48 14.58 -0.50
N LEU A 168 -4.14 13.42 -0.47
CA LEU A 168 -5.33 13.04 -1.24
C LEU A 168 -6.43 12.56 -0.28
N PRO A 169 -7.06 13.47 0.48
CA PRO A 169 -8.00 13.12 1.55
C PRO A 169 -9.27 12.43 1.05
N GLU A 170 -9.65 12.59 -0.22
CA GLU A 170 -10.82 11.91 -0.83
C GLU A 170 -10.54 10.48 -1.24
N LEU A 171 -9.28 10.05 -1.23
CA LEU A 171 -8.90 8.68 -1.57
C LEU A 171 -8.55 7.89 -0.30
N THR A 172 -8.57 6.59 -0.42
CA THR A 172 -8.17 5.66 0.64
C THR A 172 -6.79 5.08 0.35
N HIS A 173 -6.29 4.23 1.25
CA HIS A 173 -5.05 3.47 1.01
C HIS A 173 -4.97 2.80 -0.38
N PHE A 174 -6.10 2.59 -1.02
CA PHE A 174 -6.22 1.96 -2.33
C PHE A 174 -6.17 2.97 -3.49
N ILE A 175 -5.39 4.04 -3.39
CA ILE A 175 -5.23 5.10 -4.41
C ILE A 175 -5.15 4.52 -5.83
N PRO A 176 -4.23 3.56 -6.16
CA PRO A 176 -4.11 3.07 -7.53
C PRO A 176 -5.32 2.26 -8.00
N MET A 177 -6.09 1.69 -7.08
CA MET A 177 -7.31 0.96 -7.39
C MET A 177 -8.51 1.88 -7.59
N GLN A 178 -8.52 3.03 -6.91
CA GLN A 178 -9.58 4.02 -7.03
C GLN A 178 -9.37 4.93 -8.23
N ASP A 179 -8.15 5.45 -8.41
CA ASP A 179 -7.77 6.34 -9.50
C ASP A 179 -6.42 5.93 -10.13
N PRO A 180 -6.42 4.91 -11.00
CA PRO A 180 -5.21 4.46 -11.67
C PRO A 180 -4.62 5.53 -12.61
N GLN A 181 -5.46 6.42 -13.17
CA GLN A 181 -4.99 7.48 -14.06
C GLN A 181 -4.19 8.53 -13.32
N LEU A 182 -4.65 8.95 -12.14
CA LEU A 182 -3.90 9.86 -11.28
C LEU A 182 -2.49 9.34 -11.00
N VAL A 183 -2.37 8.07 -10.63
CA VAL A 183 -1.06 7.46 -10.36
C VAL A 183 -0.19 7.40 -11.60
N ALA A 184 -0.76 7.04 -12.76
CA ALA A 184 -0.05 7.02 -14.04
C ALA A 184 0.48 8.41 -14.41
N ASP A 185 -0.32 9.46 -14.19
CA ASP A 185 0.08 10.84 -14.47
C ASP A 185 1.28 11.27 -13.60
N PHE A 186 1.30 10.93 -12.31
CA PHE A 186 2.47 11.17 -11.46
C PHE A 186 3.70 10.38 -11.90
N ILE A 187 3.56 9.13 -12.31
CA ILE A 187 4.68 8.33 -12.80
C ILE A 187 5.25 8.93 -14.09
N ILE A 188 4.40 9.40 -15.03
CA ILE A 188 4.81 10.00 -16.29
C ILE A 188 5.46 11.36 -16.06
N ALA A 189 4.89 12.19 -15.19
CA ALA A 189 5.41 13.51 -14.87
C ALA A 189 6.76 13.43 -14.14
N GLY A 190 6.99 12.37 -13.41
CA GLY A 190 8.20 12.20 -12.59
C GLY A 190 8.35 13.30 -11.56
N ALA A 191 9.59 13.58 -11.17
CA ALA A 191 9.93 14.65 -10.23
C ALA A 191 9.71 16.08 -10.76
N SER A 192 9.19 16.24 -11.97
CA SER A 192 8.88 17.54 -12.58
C SER A 192 7.59 18.19 -12.07
N VAL A 193 6.85 17.49 -11.21
CA VAL A 193 5.62 18.03 -10.59
C VAL A 193 6.01 19.11 -9.60
N GLN A 194 5.82 20.37 -9.98
CA GLN A 194 5.94 21.50 -9.03
C GLN A 194 4.78 21.40 -8.01
N PRO A 195 5.02 21.72 -6.73
CA PRO A 195 3.95 21.71 -5.74
C PRO A 195 2.80 22.59 -6.23
N VAL A 196 1.59 22.06 -6.22
CA VAL A 196 0.38 22.88 -6.35
C VAL A 196 0.42 23.87 -5.20
N GLN A 197 0.67 25.14 -5.50
CA GLN A 197 0.59 26.20 -4.50
C GLN A 197 -0.87 26.18 -4.01
N SER A 198 -1.06 25.77 -2.76
CA SER A 198 -2.32 25.98 -2.06
C SER A 198 -2.58 27.48 -2.07
N GLY A 199 -3.51 27.90 -2.94
CA GLY A 199 -3.99 29.28 -2.96
C GLY A 199 -4.59 29.60 -1.60
N THR A 200 -3.90 30.44 -0.87
CA THR A 200 -4.48 31.20 0.24
C THR A 200 -5.46 32.21 -0.35
N GLU A 201 -6.75 32.00 -0.16
CA GLU A 201 -7.75 33.03 -0.03
C GLU A 201 -8.49 32.86 1.31
#